data_302e25cd1cc4b34c5cc1e69d67943789
#
_entry.id   302e25cd1cc4b34c5cc1e69d67943789
#
_cell.length_a   1.000
_cell.length_b   1.000
_cell.length_c   1.000
_cell.angle_alpha   90.00
_cell.angle_beta   90.00
_cell.angle_gamma   90.00
#
_symmetry.space_group_name_H-M   'P 1'
#
loop_
_entity.id
_entity.type
_entity.pdbx_description
1 polymer ?
#
loop_
_entity_poly.entity_id
_entity_poly.type
_entity_poly.pdbx_seq_one_letter_code
_entity_poly.pdbx_strand_id
1 'polypeptide(L)'
;MAHGLIPYLAAALAAASHIGAPPNGATAALAARPLHQTLVLRTRPGGKPLIRVGPRGPLGGPLVLGVVGVRGRWVQVTAEALPNGHFAWAKFGRDVGVHPVRWTLRASLFRRQLDVLRGGRIVRTIPVAIGAPGSPTPTGRFAIAEKLTGPFGPALGPRILVLTARQPRLPAGWNTHITYYVAIHAGVGQGSAVSAGCLHMDESDVRYLMRTVPLGTPVLISG
;
A
#
# COMPACT_ATOMS: atom_id res chain seq x y z
N MET A 1 -17.02 -4.80 27.89
CA MET A 1 -17.30 -5.96 26.99
C MET A 1 -16.32 -5.93 25.83
N ALA A 2 -15.16 -6.61 25.95
CA ALA A 2 -14.07 -6.58 24.97
C ALA A 2 -13.41 -7.97 24.79
N HIS A 3 -14.22 -9.03 24.65
CA HIS A 3 -13.71 -10.41 24.61
C HIS A 3 -13.83 -11.13 23.24
N GLY A 4 -14.23 -10.45 22.16
CA GLY A 4 -14.52 -11.11 20.87
C GLY A 4 -13.44 -11.06 19.79
N LEU A 5 -12.34 -10.31 19.97
CA LEU A 5 -11.33 -10.09 18.92
C LEU A 5 -10.05 -10.93 19.06
N ILE A 6 -9.83 -11.55 20.22
CA ILE A 6 -8.57 -12.24 20.53
C ILE A 6 -8.36 -13.54 19.72
N PRO A 7 -9.36 -14.42 19.49
CA PRO A 7 -9.13 -15.68 18.77
C PRO A 7 -8.84 -15.49 17.29
N TYR A 8 -9.43 -14.49 16.63
CA TYR A 8 -9.15 -14.23 15.21
C TYR A 8 -7.77 -13.63 14.97
N LEU A 9 -7.28 -12.86 15.93
CA LEU A 9 -5.95 -12.26 15.84
C LEU A 9 -4.84 -13.31 16.07
N ALA A 10 -5.06 -14.24 17.00
CA ALA A 10 -4.13 -15.34 17.26
C ALA A 10 -4.01 -16.30 16.07
N ALA A 11 -5.12 -16.60 15.39
CA ALA A 11 -5.11 -17.40 14.16
C ALA A 11 -4.41 -16.69 12.99
N ALA A 12 -4.60 -15.38 12.82
CA ALA A 12 -3.92 -14.58 11.80
C ALA A 12 -2.41 -14.42 12.08
N LEU A 13 -2.01 -14.32 13.34
CA LEU A 13 -0.61 -14.26 13.76
C LEU A 13 0.12 -15.62 13.62
N ALA A 14 -0.56 -16.72 13.90
CA ALA A 14 0.02 -18.07 13.74
C ALA A 14 0.26 -18.42 12.26
N ALA A 15 -0.62 -17.98 11.35
CA ALA A 15 -0.49 -18.22 9.91
C ALA A 15 0.63 -17.39 9.23
N ALA A 16 1.07 -16.29 9.83
CA ALA A 16 2.11 -15.42 9.29
C ALA A 16 3.55 -15.88 9.61
N SER A 17 3.72 -16.93 10.39
CA SER A 17 5.05 -17.41 10.84
C SER A 17 5.81 -18.22 9.79
N HIS A 18 5.20 -18.59 8.67
CA HIS A 18 5.86 -19.27 7.55
C HIS A 18 5.96 -18.35 6.34
N ILE A 19 7.17 -17.86 6.07
CA ILE A 19 7.52 -17.14 4.84
C ILE A 19 7.67 -18.19 3.72
N GLY A 20 6.53 -18.70 3.27
CA GLY A 20 6.34 -19.45 2.05
C GLY A 20 5.14 -18.87 1.31
N ALA A 21 5.11 -18.89 -0.03
CA ALA A 21 3.94 -18.49 -0.79
C ALA A 21 2.69 -19.16 -0.20
N PRO A 22 1.57 -18.42 -0.01
CA PRO A 22 0.40 -19.01 0.63
C PRO A 22 -0.12 -20.17 -0.22
N PRO A 23 -0.29 -21.36 0.36
CA PRO A 23 -1.13 -22.37 -0.25
C PRO A 23 -2.57 -21.84 -0.30
N ASN A 24 -3.41 -22.41 -1.14
CA ASN A 24 -4.78 -22.03 -1.47
C ASN A 24 -5.81 -21.88 -0.30
N GLY A 25 -5.36 -21.50 0.87
CA GLY A 25 -6.17 -21.04 1.99
C GLY A 25 -5.91 -19.54 2.20
N ALA A 26 -6.79 -18.69 1.72
CA ALA A 26 -6.62 -17.23 1.70
C ALA A 26 -6.46 -16.65 3.11
N THR A 27 -5.22 -16.62 3.60
CA THR A 27 -4.87 -15.91 4.82
C THR A 27 -5.05 -14.42 4.54
N ALA A 28 -5.91 -13.75 5.31
CA ALA A 28 -6.12 -12.32 5.17
C ALA A 28 -4.78 -11.58 5.38
N ALA A 29 -4.45 -10.65 4.49
CA ALA A 29 -3.35 -9.74 4.71
C ALA A 29 -3.61 -8.90 5.98
N LEU A 30 -2.58 -8.30 6.53
CA LEU A 30 -2.70 -7.46 7.71
C LEU A 30 -2.35 -6.01 7.37
N ALA A 31 -3.03 -5.08 8.04
CA ALA A 31 -2.71 -3.66 8.02
C ALA A 31 -2.50 -3.17 9.45
N ALA A 32 -1.66 -2.16 9.61
CA ALA A 32 -1.30 -1.58 10.90
C ALA A 32 -1.62 -0.09 10.94
N ARG A 33 -2.34 0.34 11.97
CA ARG A 33 -2.68 1.75 12.22
C ARG A 33 -1.88 2.25 13.41
N PRO A 34 -1.22 3.42 13.35
CA PRO A 34 -0.62 4.06 14.51
C PRO A 34 -1.65 4.28 15.63
N LEU A 35 -1.28 3.99 16.87
CA LEU A 35 -2.12 4.21 18.06
C LEU A 35 -1.80 5.55 18.75
N HIS A 36 -0.70 6.20 18.38
CA HIS A 36 -0.22 7.44 19.00
C HIS A 36 0.07 8.50 17.93
N GLN A 37 0.19 9.75 18.35
CA GLN A 37 0.57 10.88 17.49
C GLN A 37 1.96 10.72 16.87
N THR A 38 2.83 9.94 17.50
CA THR A 38 4.15 9.59 16.98
C THR A 38 4.37 8.09 17.08
N LEU A 39 4.55 7.44 15.93
CA LEU A 39 4.97 6.06 15.82
C LEU A 39 6.47 6.00 15.52
N VAL A 40 7.21 5.30 16.37
CA VAL A 40 8.64 5.03 16.14
C VAL A 40 8.79 3.69 15.45
N LEU A 41 9.16 3.71 14.18
CA LEU A 41 9.51 2.52 13.41
C LEU A 41 10.98 2.17 13.67
N ARG A 42 11.30 0.88 13.76
CA ARG A 42 12.62 0.37 14.19
C ARG A 42 13.25 -0.50 13.12
N THR A 43 14.59 -0.62 13.17
CA THR A 43 15.38 -1.43 12.23
C THR A 43 15.09 -2.94 12.35
N ARG A 44 14.76 -3.41 13.56
CA ARG A 44 14.42 -4.81 13.90
C ARG A 44 13.57 -4.84 15.17
N PRO A 45 12.95 -5.97 15.51
CA PRO A 45 12.29 -6.14 16.80
C PRO A 45 13.21 -5.76 17.96
N GLY A 46 12.76 -4.79 18.80
CA GLY A 46 13.55 -4.25 19.89
C GLY A 46 14.77 -3.41 19.49
N GLY A 47 15.02 -3.21 18.20
CA GLY A 47 16.19 -2.51 17.68
C GLY A 47 16.12 -0.99 17.80
N LYS A 48 17.16 -0.31 17.25
CA LYS A 48 17.26 1.15 17.24
C LYS A 48 16.10 1.80 16.48
N PRO A 49 15.65 3.00 16.89
CA PRO A 49 14.76 3.83 16.08
C PRO A 49 15.33 4.04 14.67
N LEU A 50 14.49 3.91 13.67
CA LEU A 50 14.83 4.17 12.27
C LEU A 50 14.21 5.48 11.78
N ILE A 51 12.88 5.60 11.91
CA ILE A 51 12.13 6.80 11.54
C ILE A 51 10.96 7.02 12.50
N ARG A 52 10.42 8.23 12.48
CA ARG A 52 9.18 8.61 13.18
C ARG A 52 8.13 9.00 12.16
N VAL A 53 6.91 8.49 12.32
CA VAL A 53 5.76 8.82 11.47
C VAL A 53 4.57 9.20 12.35
N GLY A 54 3.71 10.08 11.85
CA GLY A 54 2.48 10.47 12.52
C GLY A 54 1.30 9.54 12.18
N PRO A 55 0.09 9.86 12.65
CA PRO A 55 -1.14 9.16 12.30
C PRO A 55 -1.72 9.60 10.95
N ARG A 56 -1.09 10.60 10.32
CA ARG A 56 -1.42 11.10 9.00
C ARG A 56 -0.25 10.86 8.06
N GLY A 57 -0.58 10.55 6.81
CA GLY A 57 0.38 10.43 5.72
C GLY A 57 0.84 11.80 5.20
N PRO A 58 1.77 11.80 4.25
CA PRO A 58 2.39 13.04 3.75
C PRO A 58 1.42 13.97 3.01
N LEU A 59 0.31 13.46 2.52
CA LEU A 59 -0.74 14.25 1.86
C LEU A 59 -1.93 14.57 2.78
N GLY A 60 -1.80 14.27 4.08
CA GLY A 60 -2.74 14.66 5.13
C GLY A 60 -3.88 13.68 5.41
N GLY A 61 -3.99 12.59 4.65
CA GLY A 61 -4.95 11.52 4.91
C GLY A 61 -4.60 10.68 6.14
N PRO A 62 -5.53 9.87 6.67
CA PRO A 62 -5.21 8.89 7.71
C PRO A 62 -4.17 7.90 7.22
N LEU A 63 -3.08 7.70 7.98
CA LEU A 63 -2.02 6.75 7.65
C LEU A 63 -2.39 5.34 8.09
N VAL A 64 -2.28 4.38 7.16
CA VAL A 64 -2.34 2.94 7.46
C VAL A 64 -1.19 2.24 6.75
N LEU A 65 -0.40 1.50 7.50
CA LEU A 65 0.78 0.78 7.03
C LEU A 65 0.40 -0.63 6.58
N GLY A 66 0.96 -1.10 5.47
CA GLY A 66 0.85 -2.50 5.06
C GLY A 66 1.78 -3.39 5.88
N VAL A 67 1.26 -4.50 6.40
CA VAL A 67 2.08 -5.49 7.11
C VAL A 67 2.62 -6.51 6.11
N VAL A 68 3.93 -6.71 6.11
CA VAL A 68 4.64 -7.66 5.22
C VAL A 68 5.25 -8.84 5.97
N GLY A 69 5.29 -8.80 7.29
CA GLY A 69 5.80 -9.88 8.12
C GLY A 69 5.41 -9.72 9.59
N VAL A 70 5.48 -10.82 10.34
CA VAL A 70 5.19 -10.85 11.78
C VAL A 70 6.27 -11.66 12.50
N ARG A 71 6.72 -11.18 13.68
CA ARG A 71 7.65 -11.89 14.54
C ARG A 71 7.26 -11.66 16.00
N GLY A 72 6.58 -12.62 16.63
CA GLY A 72 6.01 -12.49 17.96
C GLY A 72 5.06 -11.28 18.02
N ARG A 73 5.31 -10.34 18.90
CA ARG A 73 4.52 -9.09 19.03
C ARG A 73 5.02 -7.95 18.12
N TRP A 74 5.78 -8.23 17.09
CA TRP A 74 6.32 -7.23 16.16
C TRP A 74 5.76 -7.47 14.77
N VAL A 75 5.34 -6.41 14.13
CA VAL A 75 4.94 -6.40 12.73
C VAL A 75 5.97 -5.66 11.89
N GLN A 76 6.33 -6.26 10.76
CA GLN A 76 7.15 -5.63 9.74
C GLN A 76 6.23 -4.89 8.78
N VAL A 77 6.50 -3.63 8.52
CA VAL A 77 5.60 -2.74 7.79
C VAL A 77 6.28 -2.03 6.63
N THR A 78 5.48 -1.68 5.62
CA THR A 78 5.82 -0.72 4.58
C THR A 78 5.38 0.68 5.02
N ALA A 79 6.12 1.72 4.65
CA ALA A 79 5.72 3.11 4.84
C ALA A 79 6.31 3.97 3.72
N GLU A 80 5.60 5.02 3.31
CA GLU A 80 6.07 5.99 2.31
C GLU A 80 7.35 6.69 2.71
N ALA A 81 7.60 6.79 4.02
CA ALA A 81 8.83 7.36 4.56
C ALA A 81 10.06 6.47 4.37
N LEU A 82 9.88 5.22 3.95
CA LEU A 82 10.97 4.27 3.68
C LEU A 82 11.28 4.20 2.17
N PRO A 83 12.54 3.94 1.78
CA PRO A 83 12.85 3.59 0.41
C PRO A 83 12.11 2.33 -0.06
N ASN A 84 11.87 2.20 -1.36
CA ASN A 84 11.26 1.00 -1.94
C ASN A 84 12.05 -0.25 -1.57
N GLY A 85 11.34 -1.34 -1.21
CA GLY A 85 11.97 -2.59 -0.79
C GLY A 85 12.50 -2.59 0.65
N HIS A 86 12.44 -1.48 1.37
CA HIS A 86 12.82 -1.41 2.77
C HIS A 86 11.59 -1.49 3.68
N PHE A 87 11.77 -2.16 4.80
CA PHE A 87 10.72 -2.39 5.79
C PHE A 87 11.22 -2.01 7.18
N ALA A 88 10.30 -1.67 8.05
CA ALA A 88 10.59 -1.33 9.43
C ALA A 88 9.67 -2.09 10.38
N TRP A 89 9.95 -2.04 11.68
CA TRP A 89 9.25 -2.81 12.69
C TRP A 89 8.53 -1.92 13.69
N ALA A 90 7.29 -2.30 14.02
CA ALA A 90 6.48 -1.70 15.09
C ALA A 90 5.94 -2.78 16.01
N LYS A 91 5.73 -2.43 17.29
CA LYS A 91 5.22 -3.38 18.28
C LYS A 91 3.68 -3.37 18.27
N PHE A 92 3.10 -4.50 17.99
CA PHE A 92 1.65 -4.71 18.02
C PHE A 92 1.08 -4.54 19.42
N GLY A 93 -0.09 -3.89 19.52
CA GLY A 93 -0.83 -3.65 20.76
C GLY A 93 -0.25 -2.53 21.64
N ARG A 94 0.94 -2.02 21.30
CA ARG A 94 1.57 -0.87 21.95
C ARG A 94 1.67 0.32 20.99
N ASP A 95 2.34 0.10 19.85
CA ASP A 95 2.67 1.18 18.92
C ASP A 95 1.65 1.24 17.77
N VAL A 96 1.12 0.06 17.39
CA VAL A 96 0.14 -0.08 16.31
C VAL A 96 -1.00 -1.04 16.69
N GLY A 97 -2.20 -0.72 16.23
CA GLY A 97 -3.32 -1.64 16.11
C GLY A 97 -3.25 -2.37 14.78
N VAL A 98 -3.48 -3.69 14.76
CA VAL A 98 -3.43 -4.52 13.57
C VAL A 98 -4.81 -5.07 13.26
N HIS A 99 -5.19 -5.07 11.97
CA HIS A 99 -6.47 -5.61 11.51
C HIS A 99 -6.32 -6.38 10.20
N PRO A 100 -7.18 -7.39 9.94
CA PRO A 100 -7.14 -8.16 8.70
C PRO A 100 -7.66 -7.36 7.51
N VAL A 101 -7.05 -7.59 6.34
CA VAL A 101 -7.47 -7.05 5.04
C VAL A 101 -7.65 -8.22 4.09
N ARG A 102 -8.87 -8.39 3.54
CA ARG A 102 -9.20 -9.48 2.61
C ARG A 102 -8.96 -9.13 1.14
N TRP A 103 -8.48 -7.93 0.88
CA TRP A 103 -8.22 -7.40 -0.45
C TRP A 103 -6.74 -7.40 -0.76
N THR A 104 -6.40 -7.59 -2.03
CA THR A 104 -5.04 -7.46 -2.57
C THR A 104 -5.15 -6.88 -3.97
N LEU A 105 -4.24 -5.99 -4.33
CA LEU A 105 -4.06 -5.50 -5.69
C LEU A 105 -2.80 -6.12 -6.28
N ARG A 106 -2.87 -6.62 -7.51
CA ARG A 106 -1.71 -7.12 -8.26
C ARG A 106 -1.61 -6.38 -9.58
N ALA A 107 -0.58 -5.58 -9.74
CA ALA A 107 -0.28 -4.90 -11.00
C ALA A 107 0.81 -5.67 -11.76
N SER A 108 0.52 -6.07 -12.98
CA SER A 108 1.49 -6.58 -13.94
C SER A 108 1.85 -5.47 -14.90
N LEU A 109 3.10 -5.00 -14.85
CA LEU A 109 3.58 -3.95 -15.76
C LEU A 109 3.69 -4.49 -17.19
N PHE A 110 4.08 -5.76 -17.35
CA PHE A 110 4.10 -6.43 -18.65
C PHE A 110 2.72 -6.45 -19.30
N ARG A 111 1.68 -6.88 -18.57
CA ARG A 111 0.30 -6.94 -19.09
C ARG A 111 -0.42 -5.61 -19.04
N ARG A 112 0.10 -4.60 -18.34
CA ARG A 112 -0.51 -3.30 -18.08
C ARG A 112 -1.91 -3.42 -17.51
N GLN A 113 -2.03 -4.27 -16.49
CA GLN A 113 -3.28 -4.63 -15.84
C GLN A 113 -3.13 -4.62 -14.32
N LEU A 114 -4.21 -4.24 -13.64
CA LEU A 114 -4.36 -4.34 -12.19
C LEU A 114 -5.47 -5.36 -11.89
N ASP A 115 -5.10 -6.49 -11.29
CA ASP A 115 -6.06 -7.44 -10.73
C ASP A 115 -6.46 -7.00 -9.32
N VAL A 116 -7.75 -6.93 -9.08
CA VAL A 116 -8.35 -6.74 -7.75
C VAL A 116 -8.76 -8.11 -7.21
N LEU A 117 -8.17 -8.50 -6.08
CA LEU A 117 -8.46 -9.79 -5.48
C LEU A 117 -9.19 -9.62 -4.14
N ARG A 118 -10.15 -10.51 -3.89
CA ARG A 118 -10.81 -10.65 -2.59
C ARG A 118 -10.70 -12.10 -2.12
N GLY A 119 -10.08 -12.31 -0.96
CA GLY A 119 -9.85 -13.66 -0.47
C GLY A 119 -9.01 -14.52 -1.42
N GLY A 120 -8.04 -13.93 -2.15
CA GLY A 120 -7.18 -14.63 -3.10
C GLY A 120 -7.79 -14.84 -4.50
N ARG A 121 -9.09 -14.56 -4.71
CA ARG A 121 -9.77 -14.71 -6.01
C ARG A 121 -9.82 -13.37 -6.73
N ILE A 122 -9.52 -13.34 -8.02
CA ILE A 122 -9.68 -12.16 -8.87
C ILE A 122 -11.18 -11.88 -9.02
N VAL A 123 -11.59 -10.66 -8.63
CA VAL A 123 -12.96 -10.17 -8.75
C VAL A 123 -13.10 -9.09 -9.81
N ARG A 124 -11.99 -8.48 -10.22
CA ARG A 124 -11.97 -7.51 -11.32
C ARG A 124 -10.54 -7.40 -11.86
N THR A 125 -10.41 -7.21 -13.17
CA THR A 125 -9.18 -6.85 -13.86
C THR A 125 -9.38 -5.49 -14.53
N ILE A 126 -8.46 -4.57 -14.32
CA ILE A 126 -8.53 -3.18 -14.76
C ILE A 126 -7.33 -2.89 -15.66
N PRO A 127 -7.53 -2.42 -16.90
CA PRO A 127 -6.44 -1.91 -17.72
C PRO A 127 -5.82 -0.67 -17.09
N VAL A 128 -4.48 -0.57 -17.08
CA VAL A 128 -3.78 0.58 -16.51
C VAL A 128 -2.73 1.14 -17.46
N ALA A 129 -2.50 2.45 -17.41
CA ALA A 129 -1.26 3.03 -17.88
C ALA A 129 -0.22 2.91 -16.76
N ILE A 130 1.03 2.73 -17.16
CA ILE A 130 2.18 2.59 -16.27
C ILE A 130 3.22 3.68 -16.56
N GLY A 131 4.25 3.76 -15.72
CA GLY A 131 5.35 4.70 -15.88
C GLY A 131 6.08 4.55 -17.20
N ALA A 132 6.39 5.68 -17.85
CA ALA A 132 7.22 5.74 -19.04
C ALA A 132 8.65 5.23 -18.75
N PRO A 133 9.45 4.85 -19.76
CA PRO A 133 10.82 4.35 -19.56
C PRO A 133 11.72 5.26 -18.72
N GLY A 134 11.54 6.58 -18.82
CA GLY A 134 12.30 7.58 -18.05
C GLY A 134 11.86 7.70 -16.58
N SER A 135 10.63 7.27 -16.25
CA SER A 135 10.03 7.32 -14.93
C SER A 135 9.21 6.05 -14.65
N PRO A 136 9.82 4.86 -14.67
CA PRO A 136 9.09 3.60 -14.61
C PRO A 136 8.34 3.43 -13.29
N THR A 137 7.18 2.78 -13.34
CA THR A 137 6.47 2.34 -12.13
C THR A 137 7.37 1.38 -11.35
N PRO A 138 7.66 1.64 -10.07
CA PRO A 138 8.52 0.77 -9.28
C PRO A 138 7.85 -0.58 -9.01
N THR A 139 8.63 -1.65 -9.11
CA THR A 139 8.20 -3.00 -8.74
C THR A 139 8.44 -3.25 -7.25
N GLY A 140 7.64 -4.14 -6.65
CA GLY A 140 7.81 -4.52 -5.25
C GLY A 140 6.50 -4.79 -4.51
N ARG A 141 6.61 -4.79 -3.18
CA ARG A 141 5.49 -4.99 -2.25
C ARG A 141 5.18 -3.68 -1.54
N PHE A 142 4.00 -3.16 -1.80
CA PHE A 142 3.51 -1.89 -1.28
C PHE A 142 2.14 -2.07 -0.63
N ALA A 143 1.57 -0.98 -0.13
CA ALA A 143 0.19 -0.95 0.37
C ALA A 143 -0.47 0.40 0.01
N ILE A 144 -1.79 0.44 0.02
CA ILE A 144 -2.54 1.68 -0.02
C ILE A 144 -2.37 2.37 1.34
N ALA A 145 -1.62 3.46 1.37
CA ALA A 145 -1.32 4.22 2.58
C ALA A 145 -2.38 5.28 2.87
N GLU A 146 -2.81 6.02 1.84
CA GLU A 146 -3.82 7.06 1.95
C GLU A 146 -4.86 6.95 0.83
N LYS A 147 -6.08 7.41 1.10
CA LYS A 147 -7.15 7.60 0.12
C LYS A 147 -7.67 9.02 0.26
N LEU A 148 -7.52 9.78 -0.80
CA LEU A 148 -7.82 11.21 -0.77
C LEU A 148 -8.85 11.56 -1.85
N THR A 149 -9.72 12.49 -1.51
CA THR A 149 -10.68 13.10 -2.43
C THR A 149 -10.51 14.62 -2.37
N GLY A 150 -10.45 15.25 -3.52
CA GLY A 150 -10.29 16.70 -3.60
C GLY A 150 -9.95 17.16 -5.01
N PRO A 151 -9.81 18.47 -5.21
CA PRO A 151 -9.45 19.06 -6.50
C PRO A 151 -7.93 18.98 -6.72
N PHE A 152 -7.41 17.79 -7.07
CA PHE A 152 -5.97 17.59 -7.31
C PHE A 152 -5.51 18.04 -8.71
N GLY A 153 -6.40 18.68 -9.48
CA GLY A 153 -6.15 19.14 -10.84
C GLY A 153 -6.42 18.10 -11.91
N PRO A 154 -6.37 18.51 -13.19
CA PRO A 154 -6.76 17.64 -14.32
C PRO A 154 -5.89 16.39 -14.46
N ALA A 155 -4.62 16.47 -14.08
CA ALA A 155 -3.67 15.36 -14.21
C ALA A 155 -3.92 14.19 -13.25
N LEU A 156 -4.49 14.46 -12.06
CA LEU A 156 -4.70 13.45 -11.01
C LEU A 156 -6.18 13.10 -10.81
N GLY A 157 -7.09 13.95 -11.32
CA GLY A 157 -8.51 13.81 -11.09
C GLY A 157 -8.92 14.08 -9.63
N PRO A 158 -10.19 13.78 -9.28
CA PRO A 158 -10.72 14.11 -7.95
C PRO A 158 -10.43 13.05 -6.87
N ARG A 159 -9.78 11.92 -7.22
CA ARG A 159 -9.55 10.80 -6.31
C ARG A 159 -8.19 10.17 -6.55
N ILE A 160 -7.46 9.98 -5.46
CA ILE A 160 -6.15 9.30 -5.50
C ILE A 160 -6.04 8.26 -4.37
N LEU A 161 -5.43 7.13 -4.69
CA LEU A 161 -5.00 6.12 -3.72
C LEU A 161 -3.47 6.17 -3.69
N VAL A 162 -2.91 6.72 -2.62
CA VAL A 162 -1.46 6.84 -2.45
C VAL A 162 -0.90 5.51 -1.97
N LEU A 163 0.19 5.07 -2.59
CA LEU A 163 0.89 3.85 -2.21
C LEU A 163 2.08 4.14 -1.29
N THR A 164 2.52 3.15 -0.52
CA THR A 164 3.80 3.23 0.19
C THR A 164 5.01 3.18 -0.75
N ALA A 165 4.78 3.26 -2.06
CA ALA A 165 5.79 3.28 -3.09
C ALA A 165 6.28 4.70 -3.37
N ARG A 166 7.58 4.85 -3.60
CA ARG A 166 8.23 6.09 -4.02
C ARG A 166 8.67 5.99 -5.48
N GLN A 167 8.55 7.10 -6.20
CA GLN A 167 9.10 7.24 -7.54
C GLN A 167 10.56 7.72 -7.46
N PRO A 168 11.55 6.86 -7.74
CA PRO A 168 12.96 7.23 -7.63
C PRO A 168 13.48 8.04 -8.82
N ARG A 169 12.73 8.08 -9.93
CA ARG A 169 13.12 8.75 -11.18
C ARG A 169 11.97 9.62 -11.66
N LEU A 170 12.08 10.92 -11.47
CA LEU A 170 11.13 11.90 -11.99
C LEU A 170 11.71 12.61 -13.22
N PRO A 171 10.88 12.94 -14.22
CA PRO A 171 11.29 13.80 -15.32
C PRO A 171 11.79 15.16 -14.82
N ALA A 172 12.72 15.76 -15.54
CA ALA A 172 13.21 17.09 -15.22
C ALA A 172 12.05 18.10 -15.17
N GLY A 173 12.08 19.00 -14.19
CA GLY A 173 11.05 20.02 -14.02
C GLY A 173 9.80 19.59 -13.24
N TRP A 174 9.70 18.34 -12.82
CA TRP A 174 8.59 17.90 -11.97
C TRP A 174 8.77 18.36 -10.52
N ASN A 175 7.65 18.79 -9.91
CA ASN A 175 7.65 19.18 -8.50
C ASN A 175 7.78 17.92 -7.62
N THR A 176 8.88 17.84 -6.87
CA THR A 176 9.23 16.67 -6.06
C THR A 176 8.38 16.49 -4.80
N HIS A 177 7.61 17.50 -4.35
CA HIS A 177 6.86 17.41 -3.10
C HIS A 177 5.66 16.46 -3.16
N ILE A 178 4.90 16.47 -4.26
CA ILE A 178 3.72 15.62 -4.44
C ILE A 178 4.01 14.42 -5.35
N THR A 179 4.79 14.64 -6.40
CA THR A 179 5.05 13.63 -7.43
C THR A 179 6.02 12.52 -6.99
N TYR A 180 6.61 12.67 -5.81
CA TYR A 180 7.50 11.67 -5.22
C TYR A 180 6.79 10.38 -4.81
N TYR A 181 5.47 10.41 -4.63
CA TYR A 181 4.67 9.25 -4.24
C TYR A 181 4.02 8.62 -5.46
N VAL A 182 4.09 7.31 -5.54
CA VAL A 182 3.32 6.55 -6.55
C VAL A 182 1.88 6.44 -6.08
N ALA A 183 0.95 6.73 -6.97
CA ALA A 183 -0.47 6.66 -6.69
C ALA A 183 -1.23 5.89 -7.79
N ILE A 184 -2.44 5.49 -7.47
CA ILE A 184 -3.46 5.05 -8.41
C ILE A 184 -4.46 6.19 -8.55
N HIS A 185 -4.70 6.67 -9.76
CA HIS A 185 -5.62 7.79 -10.02
C HIS A 185 -6.20 7.74 -11.44
N ALA A 186 -7.17 8.60 -11.71
CA ALA A 186 -7.74 8.73 -13.04
C ALA A 186 -6.70 9.34 -14.01
N GLY A 187 -6.74 8.88 -15.25
CA GLY A 187 -5.85 9.39 -16.30
C GLY A 187 -6.07 8.66 -17.60
N VAL A 188 -5.30 8.99 -18.61
CA VAL A 188 -5.36 8.41 -19.95
C VAL A 188 -4.21 7.44 -20.21
N GLY A 189 -4.26 6.74 -21.34
CA GLY A 189 -3.18 5.89 -21.83
C GLY A 189 -3.19 4.46 -21.26
N GLN A 190 -4.34 3.95 -20.82
CA GLN A 190 -4.48 2.55 -20.39
C GLN A 190 -3.92 1.61 -21.46
N GLY A 191 -3.16 0.61 -21.02
CA GLY A 191 -2.42 -0.27 -21.93
C GLY A 191 -1.10 0.30 -22.44
N SER A 192 -0.67 1.50 -21.99
CA SER A 192 0.56 2.16 -22.44
C SER A 192 1.50 2.53 -21.26
N ALA A 193 2.77 2.80 -21.60
CA ALA A 193 3.79 3.26 -20.65
C ALA A 193 4.01 4.78 -20.83
N VAL A 194 3.17 5.60 -20.18
CA VAL A 194 3.09 7.05 -20.45
C VAL A 194 3.09 7.92 -19.19
N SER A 195 2.93 7.32 -18.00
CA SER A 195 2.85 8.08 -16.76
C SER A 195 4.24 8.43 -16.19
N ALA A 196 4.27 9.24 -15.15
CA ALA A 196 5.48 9.50 -14.37
C ALA A 196 5.70 8.46 -13.25
N GLY A 197 5.14 7.26 -13.39
CA GLY A 197 5.27 6.14 -12.45
C GLY A 197 3.97 5.76 -11.74
N CYS A 198 2.95 6.60 -11.76
CA CYS A 198 1.62 6.27 -11.24
C CYS A 198 0.90 5.24 -12.13
N LEU A 199 -0.09 4.56 -11.57
CA LEU A 199 -1.01 3.70 -12.32
C LEU A 199 -2.25 4.53 -12.67
N HIS A 200 -2.45 4.82 -13.97
CA HIS A 200 -3.65 5.51 -14.45
C HIS A 200 -4.71 4.50 -14.87
N MET A 201 -5.95 4.80 -14.57
CA MET A 201 -7.12 4.03 -15.01
C MET A 201 -8.30 4.96 -15.23
N ASP A 202 -9.43 4.41 -15.65
CA ASP A 202 -10.66 5.20 -15.79
C ASP A 202 -11.17 5.66 -14.43
N GLU A 203 -11.79 6.85 -14.39
CA GLU A 203 -12.35 7.40 -13.16
C GLU A 203 -13.38 6.47 -12.49
N SER A 204 -14.14 5.72 -13.28
CA SER A 204 -15.07 4.72 -12.78
C SER A 204 -14.38 3.61 -11.98
N ASP A 205 -13.17 3.20 -12.41
CA ASP A 205 -12.35 2.19 -11.74
C ASP A 205 -11.68 2.75 -10.50
N VAL A 206 -11.18 3.98 -10.54
CA VAL A 206 -10.67 4.66 -9.34
C VAL A 206 -11.78 4.76 -8.28
N ARG A 207 -12.98 5.17 -8.68
CA ARG A 207 -14.14 5.25 -7.79
C ARG A 207 -14.52 3.89 -7.21
N TYR A 208 -14.45 2.82 -8.01
CA TYR A 208 -14.64 1.46 -7.55
C TYR A 208 -13.60 1.09 -6.47
N LEU A 209 -12.31 1.32 -6.71
CA LEU A 209 -11.25 1.04 -5.74
C LEU A 209 -11.42 1.88 -4.47
N MET A 210 -11.76 3.16 -4.59
CA MET A 210 -12.01 4.03 -3.44
C MET A 210 -13.10 3.51 -2.51
N ARG A 211 -14.16 2.91 -3.05
CA ARG A 211 -15.26 2.33 -2.25
C ARG A 211 -14.97 0.94 -1.73
N THR A 212 -14.18 0.16 -2.47
CA THR A 212 -14.10 -1.29 -2.27
C THR A 212 -12.90 -1.72 -1.44
N VAL A 213 -11.70 -1.20 -1.74
CA VAL A 213 -10.48 -1.66 -1.09
C VAL A 213 -10.13 -0.77 0.11
N PRO A 214 -9.88 -1.31 1.31
CA PRO A 214 -9.55 -0.51 2.49
C PRO A 214 -8.10 0.01 2.45
N LEU A 215 -7.79 0.98 3.33
CA LEU A 215 -6.41 1.36 3.62
C LEU A 215 -5.62 0.15 4.14
N GLY A 216 -4.32 0.10 3.85
CA GLY A 216 -3.46 -1.02 4.17
C GLY A 216 -3.59 -2.22 3.23
N THR A 217 -4.47 -2.16 2.20
CA THR A 217 -4.54 -3.20 1.16
C THR A 217 -3.18 -3.38 0.50
N PRO A 218 -2.62 -4.60 0.48
CA PRO A 218 -1.38 -4.89 -0.22
C PRO A 218 -1.49 -4.60 -1.72
N VAL A 219 -0.43 -4.01 -2.27
CA VAL A 219 -0.27 -3.75 -3.70
C VAL A 219 1.04 -4.40 -4.15
N LEU A 220 0.93 -5.46 -4.95
CA LEU A 220 2.06 -6.18 -5.50
C LEU A 220 2.27 -5.73 -6.94
N ILE A 221 3.42 -5.15 -7.23
CA ILE A 221 3.75 -4.67 -8.59
C ILE A 221 4.90 -5.50 -9.13
N SER A 222 4.68 -6.17 -10.26
CA SER A 222 5.67 -6.99 -10.96
C SER A 222 5.90 -6.51 -12.40
N GLY A 223 7.10 -6.78 -12.93
CA GLY A 223 7.43 -6.56 -14.32
C GLY A 223 6.68 -7.50 -15.25
#